data_b2e1c20ad6f8c82270f6a375683e5167
#
_entry.id   b2e1c20ad6f8c82270f6a375683e5167
#
_cell.length_a   1.000
_cell.length_b   1.000
_cell.length_c   1.000
_cell.angle_alpha   90.00
_cell.angle_beta   90.00
_cell.angle_gamma   90.00
#
_symmetry.space_group_name_H-M   'P 1'
#
loop_
_entity.id
_entity.type
_entity.pdbx_description
1 polymer ?
#
loop_
_entity_poly.entity_id
_entity_poly.type
_entity_poly.pdbx_seq_one_letter_code
_entity_poly.pdbx_strand_id
1 'polypeptide(L)'
;GDVSDLSVGLTTATGRPTSVITGVVRPVPLEYSWSMKPDHEAIEELVADQKAPVYIVHPSQKQAVERAQSMTSMKLVSTEERHAIAAEIAGFRFAKGFGSTVRKFITAGIGIHHAGMLPKYRRLIETLAQQGKLKVICGTDTLGVGINVPIRTVMFTSLTKFDGRRTRVLKSREFHQIAGRAGRAGFDT
;
A
#
# COMPACT_ATOMS: atom_id res chain seq x y z
N GLY A 1 -9.07 6.90 -19.78
CA GLY A 1 -9.82 8.07 -20.18
C GLY A 1 -9.41 8.52 -21.57
N ASP A 2 -10.24 9.28 -22.23
CA ASP A 2 -9.92 9.84 -23.52
C ASP A 2 -8.75 10.82 -23.40
N VAL A 3 -7.70 10.59 -24.19
CA VAL A 3 -6.47 11.39 -24.22
C VAL A 3 -6.39 12.26 -25.48
N SER A 4 -7.43 12.27 -26.30
CA SER A 4 -7.46 12.98 -27.57
C SER A 4 -7.22 14.47 -27.40
N ASP A 5 -7.95 15.11 -26.48
CA ASP A 5 -7.81 16.55 -26.21
C ASP A 5 -6.40 16.89 -25.69
N LEU A 6 -5.82 16.02 -24.86
CA LEU A 6 -4.47 16.19 -24.35
C LEU A 6 -3.45 16.06 -25.47
N SER A 7 -3.60 15.10 -26.39
CA SER A 7 -2.73 14.90 -27.53
C SER A 7 -2.76 16.12 -28.48
N VAL A 8 -3.95 16.62 -28.78
CA VAL A 8 -4.13 17.83 -29.61
C VAL A 8 -3.51 19.05 -28.91
N GLY A 9 -3.79 19.25 -27.64
CA GLY A 9 -3.25 20.37 -26.86
C GLY A 9 -1.72 20.36 -26.80
N LEU A 10 -1.10 19.20 -26.58
CA LEU A 10 0.36 19.06 -26.57
C LEU A 10 0.98 19.33 -27.96
N THR A 11 0.37 18.78 -29.03
CA THR A 11 0.84 19.04 -30.40
C THR A 11 0.78 20.53 -30.72
N THR A 12 -0.33 21.18 -30.37
CA THR A 12 -0.50 22.63 -30.60
C THR A 12 0.50 23.46 -29.81
N ALA A 13 0.68 23.14 -28.53
CA ALA A 13 1.58 23.91 -27.65
C ALA A 13 3.06 23.74 -27.96
N THR A 14 3.45 22.58 -28.48
CA THR A 14 4.88 22.26 -28.72
C THR A 14 5.30 22.36 -30.17
N GLY A 15 4.35 22.42 -31.09
CA GLY A 15 4.61 22.34 -32.54
C GLY A 15 5.16 20.98 -32.99
N ARG A 16 5.14 19.96 -32.13
CA ARG A 16 5.66 18.61 -32.41
C ARG A 16 4.52 17.59 -32.40
N PRO A 17 4.50 16.60 -33.33
CA PRO A 17 3.48 15.56 -33.32
C PRO A 17 3.53 14.76 -32.00
N THR A 18 2.36 14.57 -31.40
CA THR A 18 2.20 13.79 -30.17
C THR A 18 1.77 12.36 -30.51
N SER A 19 2.60 11.38 -30.14
CA SER A 19 2.26 9.97 -30.29
C SER A 19 1.42 9.50 -29.09
N VAL A 20 0.29 8.87 -29.36
CA VAL A 20 -0.59 8.27 -28.35
C VAL A 20 -0.40 6.76 -28.37
N ILE A 21 0.14 6.21 -27.28
CA ILE A 21 0.30 4.77 -27.11
C ILE A 21 -0.89 4.26 -26.30
N THR A 22 -1.74 3.45 -26.91
CA THR A 22 -2.92 2.82 -26.30
C THR A 22 -2.81 1.31 -26.38
N GLY A 23 -3.66 0.61 -25.62
CA GLY A 23 -3.74 -0.86 -25.72
C GLY A 23 -2.56 -1.60 -25.08
N VAL A 24 -1.79 -0.95 -24.20
CA VAL A 24 -0.71 -1.62 -23.47
C VAL A 24 -1.32 -2.66 -22.52
N VAL A 25 -1.00 -3.93 -22.75
CA VAL A 25 -1.39 -5.03 -21.86
C VAL A 25 -0.57 -4.95 -20.58
N ARG A 26 -1.26 -5.02 -19.44
CA ARG A 26 -0.61 -5.03 -18.12
C ARG A 26 0.17 -6.34 -17.93
N PRO A 27 1.47 -6.30 -17.57
CA PRO A 27 2.28 -7.52 -17.39
C PRO A 27 1.70 -8.46 -16.33
N VAL A 28 1.17 -7.91 -15.23
CA VAL A 28 0.48 -8.67 -14.18
C VAL A 28 -1.00 -8.25 -14.18
N PRO A 29 -1.93 -9.13 -14.56
CA PRO A 29 -3.36 -8.83 -14.57
C PRO A 29 -3.87 -8.48 -13.16
N LEU A 30 -4.91 -7.64 -13.09
CA LEU A 30 -5.61 -7.37 -11.84
C LEU A 30 -6.87 -8.22 -11.75
N GLU A 31 -6.97 -8.98 -10.67
CA GLU A 31 -8.20 -9.65 -10.28
C GLU A 31 -8.90 -8.85 -9.19
N TYR A 32 -10.23 -8.78 -9.26
CA TYR A 32 -11.05 -8.09 -8.28
C TYR A 32 -11.96 -9.10 -7.60
N SER A 33 -11.99 -9.05 -6.28
CA SER A 33 -12.88 -9.88 -5.47
C SER A 33 -13.57 -9.05 -4.39
N TRP A 34 -14.71 -9.52 -3.94
CA TRP A 34 -15.45 -8.95 -2.82
C TRP A 34 -15.51 -9.98 -1.70
N SER A 35 -15.11 -9.59 -0.50
CA SER A 35 -15.19 -10.45 0.68
C SER A 35 -16.27 -9.96 1.64
N MET A 36 -17.07 -10.88 2.15
CA MET A 36 -18.03 -10.65 3.24
C MET A 36 -17.48 -11.11 4.59
N LYS A 37 -16.25 -11.63 4.62
CA LYS A 37 -15.58 -12.08 5.85
C LYS A 37 -15.16 -10.86 6.68
N PRO A 38 -15.06 -11.01 8.00
CA PRO A 38 -14.39 -10.02 8.84
C PRO A 38 -12.98 -9.72 8.34
N ASP A 39 -12.56 -8.47 8.43
CA ASP A 39 -11.27 -8.03 7.87
C ASP A 39 -10.06 -8.87 8.33
N HIS A 40 -10.04 -9.28 9.61
CA HIS A 40 -8.95 -10.09 10.16
C HIS A 40 -8.86 -11.47 9.52
N GLU A 41 -9.99 -12.12 9.29
CA GLU A 41 -10.05 -13.43 8.61
C GLU A 41 -9.60 -13.31 7.15
N ALA A 42 -10.08 -12.26 6.45
CA ALA A 42 -9.68 -12.00 5.06
C ALA A 42 -8.17 -11.73 4.95
N ILE A 43 -7.57 -11.03 5.91
CA ILE A 43 -6.14 -10.75 5.94
C ILE A 43 -5.34 -12.03 6.22
N GLU A 44 -5.76 -12.85 7.18
CA GLU A 44 -5.12 -14.13 7.48
C GLU A 44 -5.14 -15.07 6.27
N GLU A 45 -6.26 -15.16 5.58
CA GLU A 45 -6.40 -15.95 4.35
C GLU A 45 -5.46 -15.43 3.23
N LEU A 46 -5.43 -14.11 2.98
CA LEU A 46 -4.54 -13.53 1.99
C LEU A 46 -3.05 -13.80 2.30
N VAL A 47 -2.67 -13.78 3.57
CA VAL A 47 -1.29 -14.08 3.99
C VAL A 47 -0.99 -15.57 3.84
N ALA A 48 -1.93 -16.46 4.23
CA ALA A 48 -1.81 -17.91 4.08
C ALA A 48 -1.71 -18.32 2.61
N ASP A 49 -2.49 -17.69 1.73
CA ASP A 49 -2.49 -17.90 0.28
C ASP A 49 -1.28 -17.27 -0.44
N GLN A 50 -0.28 -16.79 0.32
CA GLN A 50 0.91 -16.13 -0.23
C GLN A 50 0.61 -14.88 -1.08
N LYS A 51 -0.50 -14.20 -0.82
CA LYS A 51 -0.92 -12.95 -1.47
C LYS A 51 -0.40 -11.69 -0.75
N ALA A 52 0.57 -11.87 0.15
CA ALA A 52 1.30 -10.77 0.79
C ALA A 52 2.45 -10.26 -0.11
N PRO A 53 2.88 -8.98 0.03
CA PRO A 53 2.36 -7.99 0.98
C PRO A 53 0.96 -7.47 0.62
N VAL A 54 0.11 -7.38 1.64
CA VAL A 54 -1.25 -6.82 1.53
C VAL A 54 -1.20 -5.35 1.93
N TYR A 55 -1.55 -4.45 1.02
CA TYR A 55 -1.73 -3.05 1.35
C TYR A 55 -3.18 -2.75 1.69
N ILE A 56 -3.43 -2.36 2.93
CA ILE A 56 -4.78 -2.05 3.41
C ILE A 56 -5.00 -0.54 3.36
N VAL A 57 -5.98 -0.14 2.56
CA VAL A 57 -6.33 1.28 2.34
C VAL A 57 -7.36 1.71 3.37
N HIS A 58 -7.00 2.71 4.18
CA HIS A 58 -7.88 3.29 5.20
C HIS A 58 -8.31 4.71 4.81
N PRO A 59 -9.52 5.13 5.19
CA PRO A 59 -10.01 6.49 4.96
C PRO A 59 -9.20 7.58 5.68
N SER A 60 -8.52 7.24 6.78
CA SER A 60 -7.73 8.18 7.57
C SER A 60 -6.45 7.57 8.15
N GLN A 61 -5.48 8.43 8.46
CA GLN A 61 -4.22 8.05 9.11
C GLN A 61 -4.48 7.40 10.49
N LYS A 62 -5.44 7.93 11.25
CA LYS A 62 -5.83 7.42 12.56
C LYS A 62 -6.29 5.97 12.45
N GLN A 63 -7.21 5.68 11.52
CA GLN A 63 -7.70 4.33 11.29
C GLN A 63 -6.59 3.36 10.82
N ALA A 64 -5.65 3.82 10.00
CA ALA A 64 -4.50 3.02 9.60
C ALA A 64 -3.64 2.60 10.81
N VAL A 65 -3.38 3.52 11.74
CA VAL A 65 -2.62 3.23 12.98
C VAL A 65 -3.41 2.31 13.92
N GLU A 66 -4.70 2.58 14.13
CA GLU A 66 -5.57 1.76 14.98
C GLU A 66 -5.68 0.32 14.44
N ARG A 67 -5.82 0.16 13.13
CA ARG A 67 -5.83 -1.15 12.49
C ARG A 67 -4.49 -1.87 12.66
N ALA A 68 -3.37 -1.20 12.40
CA ALA A 68 -2.05 -1.77 12.62
C ALA A 68 -1.87 -2.22 14.09
N GLN A 69 -2.37 -1.44 15.04
CA GLN A 69 -2.32 -1.79 16.47
C GLN A 69 -3.16 -3.05 16.76
N SER A 70 -4.38 -3.14 16.25
CA SER A 70 -5.26 -4.30 16.47
C SER A 70 -4.67 -5.60 15.89
N MET A 71 -3.98 -5.51 14.76
CA MET A 71 -3.34 -6.67 14.10
C MET A 71 -2.06 -7.15 14.78
N THR A 72 -1.50 -6.43 15.77
CA THR A 72 -0.28 -6.89 16.46
C THR A 72 -0.46 -8.18 17.24
N SER A 73 -1.70 -8.58 17.55
CA SER A 73 -2.04 -9.87 18.17
C SER A 73 -2.18 -11.01 17.16
N MET A 74 -2.27 -10.71 15.87
CA MET A 74 -2.34 -11.71 14.81
C MET A 74 -0.96 -12.35 14.59
N LYS A 75 -0.94 -13.64 14.24
CA LYS A 75 0.30 -14.36 13.92
C LYS A 75 0.63 -14.26 12.43
N LEU A 76 0.91 -13.03 11.96
CA LEU A 76 1.21 -12.77 10.54
C LEU A 76 2.61 -13.22 10.11
N VAL A 77 3.55 -13.34 11.06
CA VAL A 77 4.93 -13.78 10.84
C VAL A 77 5.30 -14.89 11.81
N SER A 78 6.16 -15.81 11.38
CA SER A 78 6.71 -16.85 12.24
C SER A 78 7.67 -16.28 13.29
N THR A 79 8.09 -17.11 14.25
CA THR A 79 9.09 -16.73 15.24
C THR A 79 10.44 -16.39 14.57
N GLU A 80 10.82 -17.17 13.58
CA GLU A 80 12.06 -17.01 12.80
C GLU A 80 12.03 -15.70 12.00
N GLU A 81 10.91 -15.43 11.31
CA GLU A 81 10.70 -14.16 10.59
C GLU A 81 10.76 -12.97 11.53
N ARG A 82 10.15 -13.09 12.72
CA ARG A 82 10.19 -12.05 13.75
C ARG A 82 11.62 -11.77 14.24
N HIS A 83 12.43 -12.80 14.45
CA HIS A 83 13.83 -12.65 14.82
C HIS A 83 14.65 -12.00 13.68
N ALA A 84 14.41 -12.41 12.44
CA ALA A 84 15.06 -11.82 11.28
C ALA A 84 14.72 -10.32 11.11
N ILE A 85 13.45 -9.94 11.33
CA ILE A 85 13.04 -8.54 11.33
C ILE A 85 13.72 -7.78 12.47
N ALA A 86 13.75 -8.34 13.70
CA ALA A 86 14.37 -7.70 14.85
C ALA A 86 15.86 -7.46 14.63
N ALA A 87 16.57 -8.41 14.03
CA ALA A 87 17.99 -8.27 13.68
C ALA A 87 18.20 -7.16 12.64
N GLU A 88 17.36 -7.07 11.60
CA GLU A 88 17.46 -6.04 10.56
C GLU A 88 17.31 -4.63 11.12
N ILE A 89 16.40 -4.44 12.08
CA ILE A 89 16.13 -3.13 12.66
C ILE A 89 16.96 -2.82 13.92
N ALA A 90 17.89 -3.70 14.30
CA ALA A 90 18.68 -3.54 15.54
C ALA A 90 19.49 -2.24 15.58
N GLY A 91 20.06 -1.83 14.45
CA GLY A 91 20.81 -0.58 14.31
C GLY A 91 19.96 0.68 14.11
N PHE A 92 18.63 0.54 13.94
CA PHE A 92 17.77 1.69 13.67
C PHE A 92 17.34 2.42 14.94
N ARG A 93 17.56 3.74 14.99
CA ARG A 93 17.19 4.57 16.14
C ARG A 93 15.73 5.00 16.09
N PHE A 94 14.89 4.30 16.83
CA PHE A 94 13.49 4.68 17.03
C PHE A 94 13.37 5.81 18.05
N ALA A 95 12.57 6.84 17.75
CA ALA A 95 12.25 7.89 18.70
C ALA A 95 11.32 7.34 19.80
N LYS A 96 11.34 7.95 20.98
CA LYS A 96 10.37 7.67 22.06
C LYS A 96 8.93 7.96 21.55
N GLY A 97 7.94 7.31 22.14
CA GLY A 97 6.53 7.47 21.74
C GLY A 97 6.23 6.76 20.44
N PHE A 98 5.81 7.47 19.39
CA PHE A 98 5.39 6.87 18.12
C PHE A 98 6.45 5.95 17.47
N GLY A 99 7.73 6.24 17.65
CA GLY A 99 8.79 5.37 17.14
C GLY A 99 8.78 3.98 17.77
N SER A 100 8.54 3.86 19.08
CA SER A 100 8.40 2.55 19.73
C SER A 100 7.17 1.79 19.25
N THR A 101 6.08 2.49 18.95
CA THR A 101 4.89 1.90 18.34
C THR A 101 5.18 1.35 16.94
N VAL A 102 5.89 2.13 16.10
CA VAL A 102 6.32 1.68 14.76
C VAL A 102 7.22 0.44 14.87
N ARG A 103 8.17 0.41 15.82
CA ARG A 103 9.01 -0.77 16.07
C ARG A 103 8.17 -2.01 16.38
N LYS A 104 7.17 -1.88 17.27
CA LYS A 104 6.25 -2.97 17.64
C LYS A 104 5.54 -3.53 16.41
N PHE A 105 5.00 -2.64 15.55
CA PHE A 105 4.32 -3.06 14.33
C PHE A 105 5.25 -3.80 13.38
N ILE A 106 6.41 -3.22 13.09
CA ILE A 106 7.40 -3.83 12.20
C ILE A 106 7.79 -5.24 12.69
N THR A 107 8.04 -5.41 13.99
CA THR A 107 8.38 -6.72 14.57
C THR A 107 7.26 -7.75 14.43
N ALA A 108 6.01 -7.31 14.28
CA ALA A 108 4.86 -8.16 13.99
C ALA A 108 4.62 -8.36 12.47
N GLY A 109 5.53 -7.90 11.60
CA GLY A 109 5.38 -7.99 10.14
C GLY A 109 4.41 -6.97 9.55
N ILE A 110 4.10 -5.89 10.30
CA ILE A 110 3.13 -4.88 9.93
C ILE A 110 3.85 -3.55 9.65
N GLY A 111 3.64 -2.98 8.48
CA GLY A 111 4.05 -1.63 8.14
C GLY A 111 2.92 -0.61 8.32
N ILE A 112 3.30 0.65 8.50
CA ILE A 112 2.38 1.79 8.39
C ILE A 112 2.94 2.74 7.36
N HIS A 113 2.08 3.25 6.48
CA HIS A 113 2.51 4.20 5.48
C HIS A 113 1.47 5.29 5.22
N HIS A 114 1.76 6.52 5.64
CA HIS A 114 0.93 7.71 5.37
C HIS A 114 1.77 8.99 5.40
N ALA A 115 1.23 10.08 4.86
CA ALA A 115 1.94 11.36 4.71
C ALA A 115 2.42 11.97 6.05
N GLY A 116 1.74 11.70 7.16
CA GLY A 116 2.10 12.21 8.49
C GLY A 116 3.30 11.52 9.15
N MET A 117 3.89 10.49 8.53
CA MET A 117 5.06 9.82 9.07
C MET A 117 6.35 10.57 8.75
N LEU A 118 7.31 10.52 9.67
CA LEU A 118 8.66 11.00 9.42
C LEU A 118 9.31 10.24 8.25
N PRO A 119 10.05 10.92 7.37
CA PRO A 119 10.67 10.30 6.19
C PRO A 119 11.52 9.07 6.51
N LYS A 120 12.26 9.08 7.66
CA LYS A 120 13.10 7.95 8.07
C LYS A 120 12.29 6.67 8.32
N TYR A 121 11.07 6.77 8.88
CA TYR A 121 10.22 5.61 9.09
C TYR A 121 9.60 5.12 7.79
N ARG A 122 9.19 6.03 6.90
CA ARG A 122 8.69 5.64 5.57
C ARG A 122 9.73 4.84 4.80
N ARG A 123 10.99 5.32 4.75
CA ARG A 123 12.10 4.60 4.10
C ARG A 123 12.34 3.23 4.73
N LEU A 124 12.31 3.13 6.07
CA LEU A 124 12.45 1.85 6.75
C LEU A 124 11.36 0.86 6.33
N ILE A 125 10.09 1.28 6.32
CA ILE A 125 8.96 0.46 5.89
C ILE A 125 9.13 0.03 4.43
N GLU A 126 9.53 0.93 3.54
CA GLU A 126 9.78 0.64 2.13
C GLU A 126 10.89 -0.40 1.96
N THR A 127 12.02 -0.24 2.66
CA THR A 127 13.14 -1.19 2.64
C THR A 127 12.72 -2.57 3.12
N LEU A 128 12.03 -2.66 4.27
CA LEU A 128 11.57 -3.93 4.82
C LEU A 128 10.52 -4.61 3.93
N ALA A 129 9.66 -3.83 3.28
CA ALA A 129 8.69 -4.36 2.33
C ALA A 129 9.39 -4.91 1.06
N GLN A 130 10.39 -4.21 0.53
CA GLN A 130 11.19 -4.68 -0.60
C GLN A 130 11.95 -5.97 -0.28
N GLN A 131 12.36 -6.15 0.97
CA GLN A 131 13.00 -7.37 1.47
C GLN A 131 12.00 -8.50 1.80
N GLY A 132 10.69 -8.30 1.56
CA GLY A 132 9.66 -9.30 1.86
C GLY A 132 9.40 -9.53 3.36
N LYS A 133 9.87 -8.64 4.23
CA LYS A 133 9.76 -8.78 5.69
C LYS A 133 8.42 -8.31 6.26
N LEU A 134 7.63 -7.59 5.49
CA LEU A 134 6.31 -7.12 5.89
C LEU A 134 5.22 -7.90 5.16
N LYS A 135 4.26 -8.43 5.92
CA LYS A 135 3.10 -9.14 5.36
C LYS A 135 1.94 -8.19 5.06
N VAL A 136 1.80 -7.15 5.88
CA VAL A 136 0.70 -6.19 5.77
C VAL A 136 1.26 -4.77 5.90
N ILE A 137 0.69 -3.84 5.14
CA ILE A 137 1.00 -2.42 5.24
C ILE A 137 -0.30 -1.64 5.33
N CYS A 138 -0.54 -0.98 6.47
CA CYS A 138 -1.69 -0.09 6.66
C CYS A 138 -1.35 1.32 6.19
N GLY A 139 -2.19 1.89 5.35
CA GLY A 139 -1.97 3.24 4.88
C GLY A 139 -3.24 3.93 4.36
N THR A 140 -3.05 5.10 3.79
CA THR A 140 -4.12 5.88 3.19
C THR A 140 -4.01 5.90 1.67
N ASP A 141 -4.99 6.49 1.00
CA ASP A 141 -5.02 6.65 -0.47
C ASP A 141 -3.83 7.45 -1.04
N THR A 142 -3.08 8.16 -0.18
CA THR A 142 -1.88 8.92 -0.56
C THR A 142 -0.72 8.06 -1.07
N LEU A 143 -0.88 6.76 -1.10
CA LEU A 143 0.02 5.80 -1.73
C LEU A 143 0.28 6.08 -3.23
N GLY A 144 -0.46 7.01 -3.80
CA GLY A 144 -0.37 7.37 -5.21
C GLY A 144 0.95 8.00 -5.66
N VAL A 145 1.80 8.48 -4.75
CA VAL A 145 3.01 9.24 -5.13
C VAL A 145 4.24 8.69 -4.40
N GLY A 146 5.16 8.11 -5.17
CA GLY A 146 6.55 7.94 -4.74
C GLY A 146 6.89 6.71 -3.90
N ILE A 147 6.02 5.71 -3.72
CA ILE A 147 6.39 4.49 -3.01
C ILE A 147 6.81 3.40 -4.00
N ASN A 148 8.03 2.92 -3.82
CA ASN A 148 8.52 1.73 -4.50
C ASN A 148 8.43 0.51 -3.57
N VAL A 149 7.20 0.11 -3.23
CA VAL A 149 6.91 -1.08 -2.42
C VAL A 149 6.27 -2.14 -3.32
N PRO A 150 6.77 -3.37 -3.32
CA PRO A 150 6.09 -4.48 -3.99
C PRO A 150 4.79 -4.78 -3.24
N ILE A 151 3.65 -4.44 -3.84
CA ILE A 151 2.33 -4.72 -3.30
C ILE A 151 1.72 -5.82 -4.16
N ARG A 152 1.41 -6.97 -3.55
CA ARG A 152 0.73 -8.06 -4.25
C ARG A 152 -0.77 -7.88 -4.23
N THR A 153 -1.33 -7.50 -3.09
CA THR A 153 -2.76 -7.31 -2.91
C THR A 153 -3.07 -5.92 -2.35
N VAL A 154 -4.06 -5.26 -2.89
CA VAL A 154 -4.65 -4.04 -2.32
C VAL A 154 -6.02 -4.39 -1.75
N MET A 155 -6.21 -4.16 -0.46
CA MET A 155 -7.47 -4.37 0.25
C MET A 155 -8.07 -3.01 0.63
N PHE A 156 -9.30 -2.75 0.21
CA PHE A 156 -10.06 -1.56 0.62
C PHE A 156 -10.98 -1.95 1.78
N THR A 157 -10.82 -1.30 2.93
CA THR A 157 -11.75 -1.43 4.06
C THR A 157 -13.02 -0.60 3.87
N SER A 158 -12.96 0.39 2.99
CA SER A 158 -14.07 1.22 2.58
C SER A 158 -13.79 1.83 1.22
N LEU A 159 -14.81 1.99 0.41
CA LEU A 159 -14.75 2.73 -0.86
C LEU A 159 -15.03 4.22 -0.66
N THR A 160 -14.88 4.74 0.56
CA THR A 160 -15.07 6.16 0.89
C THR A 160 -13.77 6.82 1.32
N LYS A 161 -13.68 8.12 1.13
CA LYS A 161 -12.59 8.97 1.64
C LYS A 161 -13.11 10.29 2.16
N PHE A 162 -12.38 10.88 3.09
CA PHE A 162 -12.62 12.24 3.54
C PHE A 162 -11.82 13.22 2.67
N ASP A 163 -12.50 14.19 2.05
CA ASP A 163 -11.90 15.14 1.11
C ASP A 163 -11.47 16.47 1.78
N GLY A 164 -11.50 16.53 3.11
CA GLY A 164 -11.23 17.72 3.91
C GLY A 164 -12.50 18.46 4.34
N ARG A 165 -13.65 18.15 3.75
CA ARG A 165 -14.96 18.75 4.07
C ARG A 165 -16.03 17.70 4.39
N ARG A 166 -16.09 16.64 3.61
CA ARG A 166 -17.09 15.56 3.73
C ARG A 166 -16.53 14.21 3.36
N THR A 167 -17.16 13.16 3.85
CA THR A 167 -16.92 11.80 3.37
C THR A 167 -17.67 11.58 2.06
N ARG A 168 -16.98 11.07 1.05
CA ARG A 168 -17.55 10.75 -0.26
C ARG A 168 -17.03 9.41 -0.78
N VAL A 169 -17.73 8.81 -1.70
CA VAL A 169 -17.28 7.62 -2.41
C VAL A 169 -16.05 7.96 -3.28
N LEU A 170 -15.11 7.03 -3.40
CA LEU A 170 -13.98 7.13 -4.31
C LEU A 170 -14.48 7.28 -5.76
N LYS A 171 -13.87 8.17 -6.52
CA LYS A 171 -14.10 8.22 -7.96
C LYS A 171 -13.43 7.00 -8.61
N SER A 172 -13.97 6.52 -9.73
CA SER A 172 -13.40 5.39 -10.47
C SER A 172 -11.89 5.56 -10.74
N ARG A 173 -11.46 6.75 -11.15
CA ARG A 173 -10.05 7.06 -11.35
C ARG A 173 -9.21 6.88 -10.07
N GLU A 174 -9.70 7.33 -8.91
CA GLU A 174 -9.02 7.19 -7.62
C GLU A 174 -8.90 5.71 -7.24
N PHE A 175 -10.01 4.97 -7.38
CA PHE A 175 -10.02 3.54 -7.15
C PHE A 175 -8.98 2.80 -7.99
N HIS A 176 -8.99 3.00 -9.31
CA HIS A 176 -8.05 2.34 -10.21
C HIS A 176 -6.59 2.78 -10.00
N GLN A 177 -6.36 4.03 -9.59
CA GLN A 177 -5.03 4.52 -9.26
C GLN A 177 -4.44 3.81 -8.03
N ILE A 178 -5.27 3.49 -7.04
CA ILE A 178 -4.87 2.77 -5.83
C ILE A 178 -4.80 1.27 -6.13
N ALA A 179 -5.87 0.66 -6.67
CA ALA A 179 -5.93 -0.76 -7.01
C ALA A 179 -4.80 -1.16 -7.99
N GLY A 180 -4.47 -0.27 -8.92
CA GLY A 180 -3.39 -0.45 -9.88
C GLY A 180 -2.00 -0.58 -9.28
N ARG A 181 -1.85 -0.44 -7.96
CA ARG A 181 -0.60 -0.70 -7.24
C ARG A 181 -0.35 -2.18 -6.98
N ALA A 182 -1.41 -3.00 -6.99
CA ALA A 182 -1.26 -4.44 -6.87
C ALA A 182 -0.63 -5.04 -8.13
N GLY A 183 0.13 -6.14 -7.97
CA GLY A 183 0.74 -6.88 -9.07
C GLY A 183 1.72 -6.04 -9.88
N ARG A 184 2.91 -5.80 -9.36
CA ARG A 184 3.96 -5.08 -10.08
C ARG A 184 4.87 -6.04 -10.86
N ALA A 185 5.10 -5.71 -12.13
CA ALA A 185 6.08 -6.41 -12.95
C ALA A 185 7.45 -6.45 -12.25
N GLY A 186 8.09 -7.61 -12.22
CA GLY A 186 9.38 -7.84 -11.56
C GLY A 186 9.30 -8.22 -10.08
N PHE A 187 8.10 -8.20 -9.47
CA PHE A 187 7.86 -8.64 -8.09
C PHE A 187 6.82 -9.77 -8.02
N ASP A 188 5.88 -9.79 -8.95
CA ASP A 188 4.85 -10.82 -9.06
C ASP A 188 4.96 -11.53 -10.41
N THR A 189 4.69 -12.84 -10.41
CA THR A 189 4.63 -13.70 -11.60
C THR A 189 3.19 -14.00 -11.97
#